data_f70c836229bbaaa57f717d69bc2a830b
#
_entry.id   f70c836229bbaaa57f717d69bc2a830b
#
_cell.length_a   1.000
_cell.length_b   1.000
_cell.length_c   1.000
_cell.angle_alpha   90.00
_cell.angle_beta   90.00
_cell.angle_gamma   90.00
#
_symmetry.space_group_name_H-M   'P 1'
#
loop_
_entity.id
_entity.type
_entity.pdbx_description
1 polymer ?
#
loop_
_entity_poly.entity_id
_entity_poly.type
_entity_poly.pdbx_seq_one_letter_code
_entity_poly.pdbx_strand_id
1 'polypeptide(L)'
;MAIKQQQNMFIKKIETWWVRRNKCLFDDKRKGKSAMDWDVLVLKLTTDTGIEGIATALAARSGNVTEAYIMDNIAPVVLGRSPFDREKIWHELWNIDRHLTFFPVYLPGPIDVALWDICAKAAGLPLYQYLGAYREQLPVYASGLFHPTEQEYIDEALYYKSKGIKCYKVHPCGPCEMDMQIHQHLRDAVGDDFMLMSDPVAEYTLDEAIRVGRQLERLNYVWLEEPFRDFELYKYTQLCEALDLPIAATETTRGCHWGVAQVINQKAADIVRADVSWKCGITGTMKIAHLAESFGMNCEIHTTTMNYMDIVNLHVSCAIRNCKWFEYFVPEEDFQFPMKGWLPIDENGIITVPKQPGVGVELDWDVIENNCVSYKKLEDQLA
;
A
#
# COMPACT_ATOMS: atom_id res chain seq x y z
N MET A 1 1.63 8.03 -37.91
CA MET A 1 2.64 8.90 -37.31
C MET A 1 2.66 8.82 -35.78
N ALA A 2 1.56 8.87 -35.08
CA ALA A 2 1.50 8.82 -33.60
C ALA A 2 2.19 7.60 -32.95
N ILE A 3 2.01 6.39 -33.52
CA ILE A 3 2.61 5.16 -32.98
C ILE A 3 4.15 5.16 -33.08
N LYS A 4 4.75 5.73 -34.12
CA LYS A 4 6.22 5.81 -34.24
C LYS A 4 6.86 6.83 -33.30
N GLN A 5 6.14 7.90 -32.92
CA GLN A 5 6.63 8.87 -31.96
C GLN A 5 6.61 8.31 -30.52
N GLN A 6 5.64 7.45 -30.19
CA GLN A 6 5.58 6.80 -28.89
C GLN A 6 6.70 5.79 -28.65
N GLN A 7 7.23 5.15 -29.69
CA GLN A 7 8.30 4.14 -29.55
C GLN A 7 9.66 4.71 -29.16
N ASN A 8 9.88 6.02 -29.32
CA ASN A 8 11.17 6.70 -29.00
C ASN A 8 11.04 7.67 -27.81
N MET A 9 10.00 7.53 -26.99
CA MET A 9 9.79 8.36 -25.82
C MET A 9 10.87 8.09 -24.76
N PHE A 10 11.39 9.15 -24.15
CA PHE A 10 12.37 9.05 -23.06
C PHE A 10 12.06 10.04 -21.93
N ILE A 11 12.51 9.73 -20.73
CA ILE A 11 12.36 10.57 -19.54
C ILE A 11 13.32 11.75 -19.66
N LYS A 12 12.75 12.95 -19.80
CA LYS A 12 13.51 14.19 -19.96
C LYS A 12 13.77 14.89 -18.62
N LYS A 13 12.84 14.79 -17.69
CA LYS A 13 12.89 15.53 -16.42
C LYS A 13 12.33 14.71 -15.28
N ILE A 14 12.96 14.82 -14.13
CA ILE A 14 12.54 14.23 -12.85
C ILE A 14 12.47 15.35 -11.83
N GLU A 15 11.34 15.44 -11.15
CA GLU A 15 11.08 16.46 -10.14
C GLU A 15 10.56 15.81 -8.86
N THR A 16 10.97 16.35 -7.71
CA THR A 16 10.47 15.94 -6.40
C THR A 16 10.06 17.14 -5.57
N TRP A 17 9.00 16.99 -4.81
CA TRP A 17 8.53 17.90 -3.78
C TRP A 17 8.47 17.14 -2.48
N TRP A 18 9.31 17.49 -1.50
CA TRP A 18 9.14 17.02 -0.15
C TRP A 18 8.11 17.89 0.54
N VAL A 19 6.95 17.31 0.80
CA VAL A 19 5.78 17.99 1.34
C VAL A 19 5.55 17.57 2.77
N ARG A 20 5.42 18.53 3.69
CA ARG A 20 5.13 18.27 5.09
C ARG A 20 3.64 18.44 5.38
N ARG A 21 3.05 17.42 5.99
CA ARG A 21 1.74 17.52 6.56
C ARG A 21 1.86 17.60 8.08
N ASN A 22 1.55 18.77 8.66
CA ASN A 22 1.57 18.99 10.11
C ASN A 22 0.36 18.31 10.78
N LYS A 23 0.22 17.01 10.58
CA LYS A 23 -0.82 16.18 11.20
C LYS A 23 -0.24 14.81 11.53
N CYS A 24 -0.36 14.42 12.79
CA CYS A 24 -0.06 13.07 13.21
C CYS A 24 -1.19 12.13 12.78
N LEU A 25 -0.87 11.12 11.96
CA LEU A 25 -1.82 10.07 11.57
C LEU A 25 -1.75 8.88 12.54
N PHE A 26 -0.63 8.68 13.22
CA PHE A 26 -0.41 7.57 14.14
C PHE A 26 -0.02 8.12 15.52
N ASP A 27 -1.00 8.23 16.41
CA ASP A 27 -0.76 8.52 17.83
C ASP A 27 -0.87 7.23 18.63
N ASP A 28 0.22 6.47 18.67
CA ASP A 28 0.30 5.28 19.51
C ASP A 28 0.48 5.70 20.97
N LYS A 29 -0.63 5.95 21.64
CA LYS A 29 -0.67 6.39 23.05
C LYS A 29 -0.09 5.37 24.02
N ARG A 30 0.01 4.09 23.64
CA ARG A 30 0.62 3.03 24.45
C ARG A 30 2.10 3.26 24.70
N LYS A 31 2.80 3.72 23.67
CA LYS A 31 4.27 3.87 23.69
C LYS A 31 4.73 5.27 24.09
N GLY A 32 3.80 6.10 24.60
CA GLY A 32 4.11 7.48 25.02
C GLY A 32 4.52 8.34 23.85
N LYS A 33 3.63 9.17 23.41
CA LYS A 33 3.71 10.20 22.39
C LYS A 33 4.87 10.16 21.42
N SER A 34 4.57 9.87 20.21
CA SER A 34 5.31 10.41 19.12
C SER A 34 4.35 11.01 18.08
N ALA A 35 3.79 12.17 18.43
CA ALA A 35 3.21 13.02 17.39
C ALA A 35 4.27 13.23 16.33
N MET A 36 3.98 12.83 15.09
CA MET A 36 4.89 12.96 13.97
C MET A 36 4.23 13.81 12.91
N ASP A 37 4.99 14.78 12.43
CA ASP A 37 4.68 15.32 11.13
C ASP A 37 4.76 14.20 10.10
N TRP A 38 3.78 14.16 9.21
CA TRP A 38 3.73 13.14 8.17
C TRP A 38 4.24 13.74 6.86
N ASP A 39 5.46 13.37 6.49
CA ASP A 39 6.05 13.84 5.25
C ASP A 39 5.66 12.90 4.08
N VAL A 40 5.35 13.50 2.94
CA VAL A 40 5.12 12.81 1.67
C VAL A 40 6.10 13.37 0.64
N LEU A 41 6.74 12.52 -0.13
CA LEU A 41 7.51 12.95 -1.30
C LEU A 41 6.65 12.76 -2.54
N VAL A 42 6.32 13.85 -3.23
CA VAL A 42 5.69 13.78 -4.55
C VAL A 42 6.78 13.69 -5.59
N LEU A 43 6.65 12.75 -6.51
CA LEU A 43 7.54 12.51 -7.64
C LEU A 43 6.80 12.75 -8.95
N LYS A 44 7.44 13.48 -9.88
CA LYS A 44 6.96 13.64 -11.24
C LYS A 44 8.06 13.34 -12.25
N LEU A 45 7.77 12.46 -13.19
CA LEU A 45 8.58 12.20 -14.37
C LEU A 45 7.92 12.89 -15.57
N THR A 46 8.67 13.65 -16.36
CA THR A 46 8.18 14.25 -17.59
C THR A 46 8.97 13.69 -18.77
N THR A 47 8.27 13.25 -19.79
CA THR A 47 8.88 12.74 -21.03
C THR A 47 9.20 13.87 -22.01
N ASP A 48 10.02 13.59 -23.02
CA ASP A 48 10.28 14.47 -24.17
C ASP A 48 9.02 14.82 -24.96
N THR A 49 7.99 13.95 -24.92
CA THR A 49 6.68 14.16 -25.57
C THR A 49 5.69 14.94 -24.71
N GLY A 50 6.08 15.30 -23.46
CA GLY A 50 5.23 16.05 -22.52
C GLY A 50 4.26 15.19 -21.72
N ILE A 51 4.29 13.87 -21.81
CA ILE A 51 3.49 13.00 -20.94
C ILE A 51 4.15 12.96 -19.56
N GLU A 52 3.35 13.16 -18.53
CA GLU A 52 3.79 13.18 -17.14
C GLU A 52 3.32 11.93 -16.40
N GLY A 53 4.22 11.31 -15.63
CA GLY A 53 3.91 10.25 -14.67
C GLY A 53 4.11 10.75 -13.26
N ILE A 54 3.18 10.39 -12.37
CA ILE A 54 3.15 10.86 -10.99
C ILE A 54 3.17 9.66 -10.05
N ALA A 55 3.83 9.85 -8.92
CA ALA A 55 3.76 8.95 -7.78
C ALA A 55 4.00 9.72 -6.48
N THR A 56 3.69 9.08 -5.35
CA THR A 56 4.12 9.55 -4.05
C THR A 56 5.03 8.52 -3.39
N ALA A 57 5.92 8.97 -2.51
CA ALA A 57 6.80 8.08 -1.76
C ALA A 57 6.61 8.30 -0.26
N LEU A 58 6.73 7.21 0.48
CA LEU A 58 6.79 7.28 1.93
C LEU A 58 8.01 8.08 2.36
N ALA A 59 7.77 9.14 3.08
CA ALA A 59 8.82 9.98 3.62
C ALA A 59 8.75 10.03 5.16
N ALA A 60 7.59 9.79 5.73
CA ALA A 60 7.34 9.77 7.17
C ALA A 60 8.07 10.91 7.89
N ARG A 61 9.07 10.61 8.69
CA ARG A 61 9.90 11.60 9.40
C ARG A 61 11.18 12.00 8.65
N SER A 62 11.47 11.38 7.51
CA SER A 62 12.76 11.41 6.85
C SER A 62 12.66 11.84 5.40
N GLY A 63 11.82 12.84 5.10
CA GLY A 63 11.60 13.33 3.75
C GLY A 63 12.89 13.70 3.02
N ASN A 64 13.84 14.33 3.73
CA ASN A 64 15.17 14.65 3.21
C ASN A 64 15.96 13.40 2.81
N VAL A 65 15.87 12.31 3.57
CA VAL A 65 16.58 11.06 3.27
C VAL A 65 15.96 10.38 2.05
N THR A 66 14.64 10.28 2.01
CA THR A 66 13.91 9.71 0.86
C THR A 66 14.18 10.49 -0.42
N GLU A 67 14.12 11.83 -0.35
CA GLU A 67 14.41 12.71 -1.49
C GLU A 67 15.86 12.54 -1.97
N ALA A 68 16.83 12.53 -1.05
CA ALA A 68 18.23 12.35 -1.40
C ALA A 68 18.50 11.00 -2.07
N TYR A 69 17.96 9.90 -1.53
CA TYR A 69 18.12 8.59 -2.17
C TYR A 69 17.55 8.57 -3.59
N ILE A 70 16.36 9.10 -3.77
CA ILE A 70 15.73 9.12 -5.09
C ILE A 70 16.52 10.01 -6.05
N MET A 71 16.87 11.23 -5.67
CA MET A 71 17.49 12.19 -6.58
C MET A 71 18.97 11.91 -6.86
N ASP A 72 19.71 11.39 -5.87
CA ASP A 72 21.16 11.20 -5.99
C ASP A 72 21.52 9.81 -6.54
N ASN A 73 20.69 8.77 -6.31
CA ASN A 73 21.01 7.40 -6.66
C ASN A 73 20.08 6.78 -7.71
N ILE A 74 18.79 7.10 -7.69
CA ILE A 74 17.79 6.46 -8.56
C ILE A 74 17.53 7.29 -9.81
N ALA A 75 17.29 8.59 -9.67
CA ALA A 75 16.95 9.48 -10.77
C ALA A 75 18.00 9.48 -11.91
N PRO A 76 19.33 9.47 -11.63
CA PRO A 76 20.34 9.42 -12.70
C PRO A 76 20.30 8.14 -13.55
N VAL A 77 19.80 7.03 -13.00
CA VAL A 77 19.65 5.75 -13.74
C VAL A 77 18.45 5.78 -14.68
N VAL A 78 17.46 6.60 -14.36
CA VAL A 78 16.16 6.66 -15.07
C VAL A 78 16.13 7.76 -16.11
N LEU A 79 16.86 8.86 -15.89
CA LEU A 79 16.92 9.99 -16.82
C LEU A 79 17.46 9.55 -18.19
N GLY A 80 16.83 10.00 -19.28
CA GLY A 80 17.17 9.62 -20.64
C GLY A 80 16.72 8.21 -21.05
N ARG A 81 16.07 7.44 -20.17
CA ARG A 81 15.60 6.08 -20.47
C ARG A 81 14.18 6.10 -21.01
N SER A 82 13.85 5.06 -21.78
CA SER A 82 12.48 4.85 -22.21
C SER A 82 11.59 4.40 -21.06
N PRO A 83 10.40 5.02 -20.85
CA PRO A 83 9.46 4.53 -19.83
C PRO A 83 8.91 3.12 -20.12
N PHE A 84 9.08 2.62 -21.35
CA PHE A 84 8.68 1.26 -21.72
C PHE A 84 9.69 0.19 -21.26
N ASP A 85 10.93 0.58 -20.89
CA ASP A 85 11.95 -0.33 -20.37
C ASP A 85 11.78 -0.64 -18.86
N ARG A 86 10.57 -0.57 -18.32
CA ARG A 86 10.27 -0.70 -16.88
C ARG A 86 10.91 -1.90 -16.21
N GLU A 87 10.76 -3.08 -16.81
CA GLU A 87 11.30 -4.31 -16.24
C GLU A 87 12.84 -4.24 -16.14
N LYS A 88 13.49 -3.71 -17.16
CA LYS A 88 14.94 -3.53 -17.18
C LYS A 88 15.39 -2.50 -16.14
N ILE A 89 14.72 -1.36 -16.08
CA ILE A 89 15.00 -0.30 -15.08
C ILE A 89 14.82 -0.86 -13.68
N TRP A 90 13.73 -1.58 -13.42
CA TRP A 90 13.43 -2.19 -12.13
C TRP A 90 14.54 -3.12 -11.66
N HIS A 91 15.06 -3.99 -12.53
CA HIS A 91 16.17 -4.89 -12.20
C HIS A 91 17.51 -4.14 -12.03
N GLU A 92 17.77 -3.11 -12.80
CA GLU A 92 18.97 -2.28 -12.64
C GLU A 92 18.95 -1.54 -11.29
N LEU A 93 17.82 -0.99 -10.87
CA LEU A 93 17.67 -0.37 -9.55
C LEU A 93 17.89 -1.39 -8.42
N TRP A 94 17.41 -2.61 -8.59
CA TRP A 94 17.66 -3.69 -7.63
C TRP A 94 19.16 -4.06 -7.54
N ASN A 95 19.89 -3.99 -8.64
CA ASN A 95 21.33 -4.23 -8.65
C ASN A 95 22.14 -3.11 -7.95
N ILE A 96 21.66 -1.87 -8.00
CA ILE A 96 22.31 -0.75 -7.30
C ILE A 96 22.26 -0.98 -5.78
N ASP A 97 21.16 -1.44 -5.24
CA ASP A 97 21.02 -1.80 -3.83
C ASP A 97 22.15 -2.77 -3.40
N ARG A 98 22.47 -3.74 -4.23
CA ARG A 98 23.51 -4.75 -3.93
C ARG A 98 24.92 -4.17 -3.86
N HIS A 99 25.22 -3.13 -4.62
CA HIS A 99 26.61 -2.67 -4.83
C HIS A 99 26.96 -1.38 -4.07
N LEU A 100 26.01 -0.48 -3.86
CA LEU A 100 26.30 0.84 -3.31
C LEU A 100 25.87 0.98 -1.87
N THR A 101 24.66 0.58 -1.57
CA THR A 101 24.07 0.69 -0.24
C THR A 101 22.79 -0.12 -0.21
N PHE A 102 22.47 -0.64 0.97
CA PHE A 102 21.16 -1.25 1.19
C PHE A 102 20.12 -0.14 1.35
N PHE A 103 19.45 0.26 0.28
CA PHE A 103 18.33 1.15 0.46
C PHE A 103 17.02 0.39 0.71
N PRO A 104 16.08 1.06 1.40
CA PRO A 104 14.78 0.47 1.64
C PRO A 104 14.08 0.06 0.33
N VAL A 105 13.47 -1.11 0.32
CA VAL A 105 12.79 -1.70 -0.86
C VAL A 105 11.70 -0.79 -1.43
N TYR A 106 11.15 0.11 -0.63
CA TYR A 106 10.11 1.03 -1.08
C TYR A 106 10.62 2.17 -1.97
N LEU A 107 11.92 2.48 -1.98
CA LEU A 107 12.45 3.65 -2.70
C LEU A 107 12.35 3.56 -4.24
N PRO A 108 12.56 2.40 -4.90
CA PRO A 108 12.33 2.27 -6.34
C PRO A 108 10.85 2.34 -6.75
N GLY A 109 9.93 2.07 -5.81
CA GLY A 109 8.49 1.96 -6.08
C GLY A 109 7.87 3.18 -6.75
N PRO A 110 8.08 4.41 -6.26
CA PRO A 110 7.54 5.61 -6.88
C PRO A 110 7.99 5.82 -8.33
N ILE A 111 9.23 5.50 -8.65
CA ILE A 111 9.74 5.55 -10.03
C ILE A 111 8.98 4.55 -10.91
N ASP A 112 8.87 3.31 -10.46
CA ASP A 112 8.16 2.25 -11.19
C ASP A 112 6.69 2.65 -11.44
N VAL A 113 6.00 3.15 -10.42
CA VAL A 113 4.62 3.63 -10.53
C VAL A 113 4.50 4.77 -11.55
N ALA A 114 5.38 5.77 -11.50
CA ALA A 114 5.35 6.88 -12.45
C ALA A 114 5.62 6.43 -13.90
N LEU A 115 6.51 5.43 -14.10
CA LEU A 115 6.75 4.83 -15.43
C LEU A 115 5.50 4.09 -15.94
N TRP A 116 4.80 3.34 -15.08
CA TRP A 116 3.55 2.68 -15.44
C TRP A 116 2.44 3.69 -15.75
N ASP A 117 2.34 4.78 -15.00
CA ASP A 117 1.38 5.86 -15.23
C ASP A 117 1.61 6.51 -16.60
N ILE A 118 2.87 6.84 -16.96
CA ILE A 118 3.24 7.35 -18.31
C ILE A 118 2.78 6.37 -19.40
N CYS A 119 3.08 5.09 -19.23
CA CYS A 119 2.77 4.11 -20.27
C CYS A 119 1.27 3.89 -20.45
N ALA A 120 0.50 3.89 -19.36
CA ALA A 120 -0.96 3.81 -19.42
C ALA A 120 -1.56 5.06 -20.08
N LYS A 121 -1.07 6.27 -19.75
CA LYS A 121 -1.45 7.53 -20.41
C LYS A 121 -1.09 7.54 -21.88
N ALA A 122 0.09 7.07 -22.26
CA ALA A 122 0.51 6.94 -23.64
C ALA A 122 -0.39 5.98 -24.45
N ALA A 123 -0.88 4.92 -23.81
CA ALA A 123 -1.84 3.99 -24.39
C ALA A 123 -3.28 4.52 -24.41
N GLY A 124 -3.58 5.64 -23.73
CA GLY A 124 -4.92 6.19 -23.58
C GLY A 124 -5.84 5.32 -22.71
N LEU A 125 -5.27 4.51 -21.81
CA LEU A 125 -6.01 3.56 -20.98
C LEU A 125 -5.90 3.90 -19.49
N PRO A 126 -6.95 3.66 -18.69
CA PRO A 126 -6.82 3.58 -17.24
C PRO A 126 -5.79 2.53 -16.85
N LEU A 127 -5.06 2.78 -15.75
CA LEU A 127 -3.96 1.90 -15.34
C LEU A 127 -4.41 0.44 -15.14
N TYR A 128 -5.57 0.19 -14.51
CA TYR A 128 -6.05 -1.19 -14.31
C TYR A 128 -6.29 -1.94 -15.64
N GLN A 129 -6.76 -1.24 -16.70
CA GLN A 129 -6.92 -1.83 -18.01
C GLN A 129 -5.59 -2.11 -18.69
N TYR A 130 -4.63 -1.22 -18.52
CA TYR A 130 -3.28 -1.41 -19.03
C TYR A 130 -2.56 -2.58 -18.34
N LEU A 131 -2.93 -2.88 -17.09
CA LEU A 131 -2.40 -4.02 -16.30
C LEU A 131 -3.09 -5.36 -16.59
N GLY A 132 -4.27 -5.38 -17.26
CA GLY A 132 -4.95 -6.62 -17.63
C GLY A 132 -6.43 -6.72 -17.27
N ALA A 133 -6.98 -5.84 -16.45
CA ALA A 133 -8.40 -5.64 -16.16
C ALA A 133 -9.21 -6.90 -15.83
N TYR A 134 -9.16 -7.35 -14.60
CA TYR A 134 -10.03 -8.45 -14.15
C TYR A 134 -11.42 -7.97 -13.72
N ARG A 135 -11.50 -6.80 -13.06
CA ARG A 135 -12.75 -6.17 -12.58
C ARG A 135 -12.63 -4.64 -12.56
N GLU A 136 -13.73 -3.96 -12.23
CA GLU A 136 -13.79 -2.51 -12.16
C GLU A 136 -14.16 -1.99 -10.77
N GLN A 137 -14.56 -2.89 -9.89
CA GLN A 137 -15.09 -2.60 -8.57
C GLN A 137 -14.66 -3.65 -7.56
N LEU A 138 -14.53 -3.24 -6.30
CA LEU A 138 -14.26 -4.12 -5.17
C LEU A 138 -15.10 -3.70 -3.95
N PRO A 139 -15.54 -4.65 -3.14
CA PRO A 139 -16.01 -4.34 -1.81
C PRO A 139 -14.83 -3.81 -0.97
N VAL A 140 -15.11 -2.85 -0.11
CA VAL A 140 -14.13 -2.34 0.83
C VAL A 140 -14.28 -2.97 2.21
N TYR A 141 -13.18 -3.04 2.95
CA TYR A 141 -13.25 -3.10 4.40
C TYR A 141 -12.72 -1.79 4.99
N ALA A 142 -13.39 -1.29 6.03
CA ALA A 142 -12.90 -0.15 6.77
C ALA A 142 -11.70 -0.59 7.61
N SER A 143 -10.56 0.07 7.42
CA SER A 143 -9.33 -0.15 8.18
C SER A 143 -9.17 0.99 9.17
N GLY A 144 -9.60 0.76 10.42
CA GLY A 144 -9.52 1.76 11.50
C GLY A 144 -8.09 1.87 12.02
N LEU A 145 -7.73 3.06 12.51
CA LEU A 145 -6.48 3.26 13.22
C LEU A 145 -6.59 2.86 14.70
N PHE A 146 -5.50 3.08 15.45
CA PHE A 146 -5.49 2.81 16.89
C PHE A 146 -6.41 3.75 17.66
N HIS A 147 -7.26 3.19 18.50
CA HIS A 147 -8.13 3.95 19.40
C HIS A 147 -7.69 3.79 20.87
N PRO A 148 -7.82 4.84 21.68
CA PRO A 148 -7.44 4.79 23.09
C PRO A 148 -8.41 3.95 23.95
N THR A 149 -9.63 3.74 23.48
CA THR A 149 -10.66 3.02 24.22
C THR A 149 -11.37 1.99 23.35
N GLU A 150 -11.85 0.93 23.96
CA GLU A 150 -12.66 -0.08 23.32
C GLU A 150 -13.94 0.50 22.68
N GLN A 151 -14.59 1.47 23.35
CA GLN A 151 -15.81 2.06 22.84
C GLN A 151 -15.59 2.80 21.51
N GLU A 152 -14.45 3.44 21.31
CA GLU A 152 -14.14 4.12 20.07
C GLU A 152 -14.02 3.13 18.89
N TYR A 153 -13.47 1.91 19.08
CA TYR A 153 -13.47 0.87 18.05
C TYR A 153 -14.91 0.42 17.72
N ILE A 154 -15.75 0.26 18.72
CA ILE A 154 -17.15 -0.15 18.54
C ILE A 154 -17.92 0.94 17.78
N ASP A 155 -17.80 2.19 18.20
CA ASP A 155 -18.49 3.32 17.59
C ASP A 155 -18.07 3.50 16.12
N GLU A 156 -16.78 3.37 15.81
CA GLU A 156 -16.24 3.43 14.45
C GLU A 156 -16.78 2.30 13.59
N ALA A 157 -16.72 1.06 14.05
CA ALA A 157 -17.23 -0.10 13.31
C ALA A 157 -18.75 0.02 13.03
N LEU A 158 -19.54 0.45 14.00
CA LEU A 158 -20.98 0.69 13.83
C LEU A 158 -21.26 1.85 12.87
N TYR A 159 -20.46 2.92 12.92
CA TYR A 159 -20.57 4.02 11.97
C TYR A 159 -20.36 3.55 10.53
N TYR A 160 -19.28 2.83 10.25
CA TYR A 160 -19.01 2.35 8.89
C TYR A 160 -19.95 1.23 8.44
N LYS A 161 -20.44 0.39 9.37
CA LYS A 161 -21.55 -0.52 9.11
C LYS A 161 -22.80 0.24 8.64
N SER A 162 -23.12 1.36 9.28
CA SER A 162 -24.25 2.21 8.89
C SER A 162 -24.10 2.88 7.52
N LYS A 163 -22.85 3.02 7.02
CA LYS A 163 -22.52 3.53 5.68
C LYS A 163 -22.56 2.46 4.59
N GLY A 164 -22.92 1.23 4.91
CA GLY A 164 -23.02 0.13 3.96
C GLY A 164 -21.77 -0.74 3.84
N ILE A 165 -20.65 -0.42 4.52
CA ILE A 165 -19.49 -1.27 4.60
C ILE A 165 -19.84 -2.56 5.32
N LYS A 166 -19.28 -3.68 4.84
CA LYS A 166 -19.62 -5.03 5.33
C LYS A 166 -18.53 -5.67 6.18
N CYS A 167 -17.38 -5.02 6.28
CA CYS A 167 -16.22 -5.54 6.97
C CYS A 167 -15.39 -4.45 7.62
N TYR A 168 -14.84 -4.72 8.80
CA TYR A 168 -13.98 -3.81 9.53
C TYR A 168 -12.72 -4.53 10.01
N LYS A 169 -11.56 -3.93 9.78
CA LYS A 169 -10.26 -4.36 10.32
C LYS A 169 -9.93 -3.53 11.54
N VAL A 170 -9.81 -4.19 12.69
CA VAL A 170 -9.39 -3.57 13.94
C VAL A 170 -7.88 -3.68 14.09
N HIS A 171 -7.24 -2.56 14.45
CA HIS A 171 -5.86 -2.54 14.93
C HIS A 171 -5.88 -2.44 16.46
N PRO A 172 -5.91 -3.57 17.18
CA PRO A 172 -5.98 -3.56 18.62
C PRO A 172 -4.67 -3.00 19.20
N CYS A 173 -4.75 -2.36 20.34
CA CYS A 173 -3.63 -1.60 20.86
C CYS A 173 -3.30 -1.86 22.32
N GLY A 174 -3.86 -2.87 22.91
CA GLY A 174 -3.63 -3.19 24.29
C GLY A 174 -2.65 -4.35 24.51
N PRO A 175 -2.46 -4.75 25.76
CA PRO A 175 -1.98 -6.08 26.05
C PRO A 175 -2.96 -7.13 25.51
N CYS A 176 -2.46 -8.35 25.24
CA CYS A 176 -3.22 -9.46 24.67
C CYS A 176 -4.61 -9.66 25.32
N GLU A 177 -4.72 -9.57 26.63
CA GLU A 177 -5.98 -9.74 27.37
C GLU A 177 -6.98 -8.62 27.07
N MET A 178 -6.51 -7.41 26.90
CA MET A 178 -7.35 -6.25 26.52
C MET A 178 -7.81 -6.39 25.06
N ASP A 179 -6.91 -6.80 24.17
CA ASP A 179 -7.25 -7.03 22.77
C ASP A 179 -8.30 -8.13 22.62
N MET A 180 -8.22 -9.20 23.43
CA MET A 180 -9.23 -10.26 23.49
C MET A 180 -10.61 -9.73 23.93
N GLN A 181 -10.66 -8.77 24.84
CA GLN A 181 -11.91 -8.11 25.26
C GLN A 181 -12.47 -7.25 24.12
N ILE A 182 -11.62 -6.45 23.48
CA ILE A 182 -12.01 -5.62 22.32
C ILE A 182 -12.63 -6.50 21.23
N HIS A 183 -12.01 -7.62 20.87
CA HIS A 183 -12.52 -8.52 19.84
C HIS A 183 -13.90 -9.10 20.19
N GLN A 184 -14.09 -9.50 21.47
CA GLN A 184 -15.37 -10.04 21.93
C GLN A 184 -16.48 -8.99 21.86
N HIS A 185 -16.24 -7.83 22.48
CA HIS A 185 -17.24 -6.78 22.57
C HIS A 185 -17.55 -6.13 21.21
N LEU A 186 -16.55 -6.06 20.33
CA LEU A 186 -16.76 -5.62 18.96
C LEU A 186 -17.69 -6.58 18.21
N ARG A 187 -17.48 -7.92 18.32
CA ARG A 187 -18.38 -8.93 17.74
C ARG A 187 -19.79 -8.82 18.32
N ASP A 188 -19.92 -8.68 19.63
CA ASP A 188 -21.21 -8.54 20.31
C ASP A 188 -21.99 -7.30 19.83
N ALA A 189 -21.28 -6.20 19.55
CA ALA A 189 -21.87 -4.95 19.10
C ALA A 189 -22.28 -4.97 17.61
N VAL A 190 -21.43 -5.54 16.74
CA VAL A 190 -21.69 -5.51 15.30
C VAL A 190 -22.57 -6.66 14.82
N GLY A 191 -22.72 -7.74 15.60
CA GLY A 191 -23.50 -8.94 15.24
C GLY A 191 -22.74 -9.90 14.31
N ASP A 192 -23.32 -11.09 14.07
CA ASP A 192 -22.66 -12.21 13.39
C ASP A 192 -22.54 -12.04 11.88
N ASP A 193 -23.36 -11.20 11.27
CA ASP A 193 -23.42 -10.95 9.83
C ASP A 193 -22.40 -9.93 9.32
N PHE A 194 -21.71 -9.25 10.25
CA PHE A 194 -20.68 -8.27 9.93
C PHE A 194 -19.28 -8.90 10.01
N MET A 195 -18.49 -8.77 8.94
CA MET A 195 -17.16 -9.36 8.90
C MET A 195 -16.15 -8.55 9.70
N LEU A 196 -15.27 -9.23 10.41
CA LEU A 196 -14.20 -8.63 11.20
C LEU A 196 -12.85 -9.23 10.83
N MET A 197 -11.83 -8.40 10.83
CA MET A 197 -10.42 -8.76 10.64
C MET A 197 -9.60 -8.16 11.79
N SER A 198 -8.46 -8.74 12.13
CA SER A 198 -7.60 -8.24 13.20
C SER A 198 -6.16 -8.10 12.73
N ASP A 199 -5.54 -6.96 13.05
CA ASP A 199 -4.14 -6.66 12.77
C ASP A 199 -3.48 -6.03 14.00
N PRO A 200 -2.77 -6.82 14.82
CA PRO A 200 -2.09 -6.35 16.03
C PRO A 200 -0.74 -5.66 15.75
N VAL A 201 -0.34 -5.50 14.50
CA VAL A 201 0.88 -4.79 14.09
C VAL A 201 2.14 -5.31 14.82
N ALA A 202 2.36 -6.62 14.76
CA ALA A 202 3.55 -7.31 15.29
C ALA A 202 3.75 -7.21 16.82
N GLU A 203 2.68 -7.17 17.59
CA GLU A 203 2.76 -6.96 19.05
C GLU A 203 2.77 -8.27 19.88
N TYR A 204 2.48 -9.45 19.28
CA TYR A 204 2.29 -10.68 20.07
C TYR A 204 3.53 -11.57 20.16
N THR A 205 3.62 -12.29 21.26
CA THR A 205 4.39 -13.53 21.34
C THR A 205 3.64 -14.66 20.63
N LEU A 206 4.31 -15.79 20.35
CA LEU A 206 3.63 -16.93 19.70
C LEU A 206 2.45 -17.46 20.53
N ASP A 207 2.61 -17.59 21.85
CA ASP A 207 1.56 -18.09 22.72
C ASP A 207 0.35 -17.15 22.77
N GLU A 208 0.59 -15.82 22.78
CA GLU A 208 -0.46 -14.82 22.72
C GLU A 208 -1.20 -14.85 21.38
N ALA A 209 -0.47 -14.95 20.26
CA ALA A 209 -1.09 -15.04 18.94
C ALA A 209 -1.96 -16.30 18.79
N ILE A 210 -1.52 -17.44 19.33
CA ILE A 210 -2.34 -18.66 19.34
C ILE A 210 -3.59 -18.47 20.21
N ARG A 211 -3.48 -17.87 21.40
CA ARG A 211 -4.64 -17.61 22.27
C ARG A 211 -5.65 -16.67 21.62
N VAL A 212 -5.17 -15.56 21.06
CA VAL A 212 -6.00 -14.59 20.32
C VAL A 212 -6.62 -15.27 19.10
N GLY A 213 -5.83 -15.96 18.28
CA GLY A 213 -6.31 -16.65 17.08
C GLY A 213 -7.42 -17.64 17.38
N ARG A 214 -7.28 -18.46 18.44
CA ARG A 214 -8.35 -19.38 18.88
C ARG A 214 -9.63 -18.66 19.33
N GLN A 215 -9.53 -17.44 19.84
CA GLN A 215 -10.72 -16.63 20.12
C GLN A 215 -11.32 -16.09 18.82
N LEU A 216 -10.51 -15.57 17.91
CA LEU A 216 -10.95 -15.04 16.62
C LEU A 216 -11.66 -16.09 15.77
N GLU A 217 -11.22 -17.36 15.83
CA GLU A 217 -11.94 -18.51 15.22
C GLU A 217 -13.37 -18.62 15.77
N ARG A 218 -13.53 -18.62 17.09
CA ARG A 218 -14.86 -18.68 17.73
C ARG A 218 -15.76 -17.47 17.42
N LEU A 219 -15.12 -16.31 17.22
CA LEU A 219 -15.80 -15.06 16.88
C LEU A 219 -16.01 -14.87 15.37
N ASN A 220 -15.66 -15.87 14.53
CA ASN A 220 -15.81 -15.85 13.10
C ASN A 220 -15.15 -14.63 12.42
N TYR A 221 -13.90 -14.36 12.79
CA TYR A 221 -13.06 -13.38 12.09
C TYR A 221 -12.58 -13.93 10.76
N VAL A 222 -12.26 -13.06 9.81
CA VAL A 222 -11.85 -13.42 8.45
C VAL A 222 -10.37 -13.84 8.41
N TRP A 223 -9.50 -13.08 9.12
CA TRP A 223 -8.08 -13.40 9.28
C TRP A 223 -7.47 -12.71 10.51
N LEU A 224 -6.29 -13.19 10.88
CA LEU A 224 -5.33 -12.53 11.76
C LEU A 224 -4.14 -12.09 10.91
N GLU A 225 -3.83 -10.77 10.91
CA GLU A 225 -2.78 -10.15 10.10
C GLU A 225 -1.54 -9.83 10.94
N GLU A 226 -0.37 -10.15 10.40
CA GLU A 226 0.97 -9.79 10.92
C GLU A 226 1.13 -9.70 12.45
N PRO A 227 0.81 -10.77 13.22
CA PRO A 227 0.96 -10.73 14.68
C PRO A 227 2.40 -10.67 15.16
N PHE A 228 3.38 -10.93 14.27
CA PHE A 228 4.82 -10.95 14.53
C PHE A 228 5.57 -10.08 13.51
N ARG A 229 6.84 -9.82 13.82
CA ARG A 229 7.75 -9.19 12.85
C ARG A 229 7.98 -10.10 11.64
N ASP A 230 8.15 -9.48 10.48
CA ASP A 230 8.32 -10.12 9.18
C ASP A 230 9.50 -11.11 9.08
N PHE A 231 10.52 -10.97 9.91
CA PHE A 231 11.69 -11.86 9.96
C PHE A 231 11.53 -13.07 10.88
N GLU A 232 10.42 -13.20 11.60
CA GLU A 232 10.16 -14.29 12.56
C GLU A 232 9.37 -15.46 11.89
N LEU A 233 9.74 -15.85 10.68
CA LEU A 233 9.01 -16.83 9.86
C LEU A 233 8.70 -18.14 10.58
N TYR A 234 9.58 -18.60 11.48
CA TYR A 234 9.36 -19.82 12.27
C TYR A 234 8.12 -19.73 13.17
N LYS A 235 7.78 -18.51 13.66
CA LYS A 235 6.56 -18.30 14.44
C LYS A 235 5.31 -18.36 13.55
N TYR A 236 5.40 -17.73 12.37
CA TYR A 236 4.30 -17.77 11.39
C TYR A 236 3.97 -19.19 10.95
N THR A 237 4.97 -20.04 10.65
CA THR A 237 4.76 -21.44 10.31
C THR A 237 4.04 -22.18 11.44
N GLN A 238 4.49 -22.01 12.69
CA GLN A 238 3.84 -22.63 13.85
C GLN A 238 2.43 -22.11 14.09
N LEU A 239 2.18 -20.81 13.81
CA LEU A 239 0.85 -20.23 13.96
C LEU A 239 -0.11 -20.77 12.91
N CYS A 240 0.28 -20.84 11.62
CA CYS A 240 -0.52 -21.46 10.55
C CYS A 240 -0.82 -22.94 10.81
N GLU A 241 0.12 -23.67 11.43
CA GLU A 241 -0.12 -25.07 11.84
C GLU A 241 -1.09 -25.21 13.03
N ALA A 242 -1.14 -24.19 13.91
CA ALA A 242 -1.93 -24.22 15.12
C ALA A 242 -3.37 -23.73 14.94
N LEU A 243 -3.67 -22.93 13.94
CA LEU A 243 -4.98 -22.28 13.74
C LEU A 243 -5.64 -22.74 12.44
N ASP A 244 -6.97 -22.76 12.46
CA ASP A 244 -7.81 -22.89 11.26
C ASP A 244 -8.16 -21.48 10.69
N LEU A 245 -7.99 -20.41 11.49
CA LEU A 245 -8.14 -19.03 11.06
C LEU A 245 -7.03 -18.66 10.06
N PRO A 246 -7.35 -18.12 8.87
CA PRO A 246 -6.34 -17.69 7.92
C PRO A 246 -5.37 -16.65 8.51
N ILE A 247 -4.09 -16.83 8.27
CA ILE A 247 -3.04 -15.88 8.64
C ILE A 247 -2.65 -15.07 7.41
N ALA A 248 -2.88 -13.74 7.48
CA ALA A 248 -2.44 -12.80 6.47
C ALA A 248 -1.07 -12.22 6.84
N ALA A 249 -0.12 -12.26 5.90
CA ALA A 249 1.22 -11.75 6.15
C ALA A 249 1.91 -11.30 4.86
N THR A 250 3.14 -10.81 4.98
CA THR A 250 4.05 -10.37 3.93
C THR A 250 3.97 -8.89 3.55
N GLU A 251 3.15 -8.10 4.23
CA GLU A 251 3.08 -6.65 4.02
C GLU A 251 4.47 -6.00 4.10
N THR A 252 5.19 -6.25 5.20
CA THR A 252 6.51 -5.66 5.44
C THR A 252 7.68 -6.56 5.02
N THR A 253 7.43 -7.80 4.59
CA THR A 253 8.47 -8.77 4.21
C THR A 253 9.41 -8.20 3.16
N ARG A 254 10.71 -8.20 3.45
CA ARG A 254 11.76 -7.70 2.58
C ARG A 254 12.05 -8.63 1.41
N GLY A 255 12.76 -8.11 0.40
CA GLY A 255 13.16 -8.91 -0.76
C GLY A 255 12.07 -9.08 -1.81
N CYS A 256 11.00 -8.26 -1.77
CA CYS A 256 9.93 -8.25 -2.75
C CYS A 256 9.37 -9.68 -3.00
N HIS A 257 9.15 -10.10 -4.24
CA HIS A 257 8.61 -11.43 -4.57
C HIS A 257 9.54 -12.59 -4.17
N TRP A 258 10.87 -12.38 -4.09
CA TRP A 258 11.80 -13.40 -3.59
C TRP A 258 11.62 -13.66 -2.09
N GLY A 259 11.38 -12.60 -1.29
CA GLY A 259 11.07 -12.75 0.13
C GLY A 259 9.73 -13.44 0.33
N VAL A 260 8.71 -13.04 -0.40
CA VAL A 260 7.38 -13.66 -0.36
C VAL A 260 7.42 -15.13 -0.78
N ALA A 261 8.25 -15.49 -1.77
CA ALA A 261 8.44 -16.89 -2.15
C ALA A 261 8.96 -17.75 -0.99
N GLN A 262 9.81 -17.19 -0.11
CA GLN A 262 10.27 -17.91 1.09
C GLN A 262 9.14 -18.14 2.10
N VAL A 263 8.28 -17.12 2.29
CA VAL A 263 7.11 -17.23 3.17
C VAL A 263 6.16 -18.32 2.68
N ILE A 264 5.83 -18.31 1.39
CA ILE A 264 4.96 -19.33 0.76
C ILE A 264 5.57 -20.73 0.88
N ASN A 265 6.87 -20.87 0.57
CA ASN A 265 7.56 -22.16 0.63
C ASN A 265 7.60 -22.75 2.06
N GLN A 266 7.68 -21.90 3.07
CA GLN A 266 7.66 -22.31 4.48
C GLN A 266 6.24 -22.47 5.05
N LYS A 267 5.20 -22.23 4.25
CA LYS A 267 3.79 -22.21 4.69
C LYS A 267 3.56 -21.27 5.88
N ALA A 268 4.20 -20.12 5.83
CA ALA A 268 4.19 -19.13 6.89
C ALA A 268 3.12 -18.03 6.66
N ALA A 269 2.20 -18.25 5.76
CA ALA A 269 1.00 -17.45 5.54
C ALA A 269 -0.03 -18.23 4.74
N ASP A 270 -1.33 -17.95 4.94
CA ASP A 270 -2.45 -18.44 4.14
C ASP A 270 -2.89 -17.39 3.11
N ILE A 271 -2.71 -16.12 3.42
CA ILE A 271 -3.01 -14.97 2.58
C ILE A 271 -1.75 -14.12 2.45
N VAL A 272 -1.37 -13.80 1.21
CA VAL A 272 -0.26 -12.91 0.92
C VAL A 272 -0.75 -11.47 0.92
N ARG A 273 0.00 -10.57 1.54
CA ARG A 273 -0.20 -9.12 1.47
C ARG A 273 0.88 -8.48 0.60
N ALA A 274 0.51 -7.53 -0.24
CA ALA A 274 1.44 -6.75 -1.05
C ALA A 274 0.91 -5.32 -1.26
N ASP A 275 1.82 -4.38 -1.53
CA ASP A 275 1.52 -2.96 -1.67
C ASP A 275 2.54 -2.31 -2.59
N VAL A 276 2.09 -1.49 -3.52
CA VAL A 276 3.00 -0.81 -4.47
C VAL A 276 4.01 0.10 -3.75
N SER A 277 3.66 0.63 -2.58
CA SER A 277 4.54 1.46 -1.77
C SER A 277 5.66 0.66 -1.09
N TRP A 278 5.38 -0.60 -0.68
CA TRP A 278 6.32 -1.45 0.06
C TRP A 278 7.06 -2.48 -0.81
N LYS A 279 6.54 -2.81 -1.99
CA LYS A 279 7.01 -3.92 -2.83
C LYS A 279 7.62 -3.45 -4.17
N CYS A 280 8.37 -2.35 -4.14
CA CYS A 280 9.06 -1.83 -5.33
C CYS A 280 8.12 -1.50 -6.50
N GLY A 281 6.96 -0.91 -6.20
CA GLY A 281 6.01 -0.45 -7.21
C GLY A 281 5.08 -1.52 -7.76
N ILE A 282 4.45 -1.20 -8.87
CA ILE A 282 3.50 -2.06 -9.58
C ILE A 282 4.17 -3.33 -10.06
N THR A 283 5.36 -3.22 -10.65
CA THR A 283 6.11 -4.37 -11.19
C THR A 283 6.36 -5.42 -10.11
N GLY A 284 6.81 -5.00 -8.92
CA GLY A 284 7.03 -5.92 -7.80
C GLY A 284 5.75 -6.52 -7.25
N THR A 285 4.71 -5.70 -7.07
CA THR A 285 3.41 -6.14 -6.55
C THR A 285 2.72 -7.14 -7.47
N MET A 286 2.75 -6.90 -8.78
CA MET A 286 2.20 -7.83 -9.78
C MET A 286 2.95 -9.17 -9.78
N LYS A 287 4.30 -9.17 -9.63
CA LYS A 287 5.08 -10.42 -9.49
C LYS A 287 4.64 -11.22 -8.25
N ILE A 288 4.39 -10.55 -7.13
CA ILE A 288 3.89 -11.18 -5.89
C ILE A 288 2.48 -11.75 -6.10
N ALA A 289 1.57 -10.99 -6.70
CA ALA A 289 0.21 -11.43 -6.93
C ALA A 289 0.14 -12.68 -7.83
N HIS A 290 0.90 -12.71 -8.92
CA HIS A 290 0.97 -13.87 -9.82
C HIS A 290 1.67 -15.08 -9.18
N LEU A 291 2.68 -14.83 -8.33
CA LEU A 291 3.31 -15.89 -7.54
C LEU A 291 2.29 -16.53 -6.59
N ALA A 292 1.57 -15.74 -5.80
CA ALA A 292 0.52 -16.22 -4.91
C ALA A 292 -0.57 -16.98 -5.66
N GLU A 293 -1.02 -16.46 -6.82
CA GLU A 293 -2.01 -17.12 -7.67
C GLU A 293 -1.54 -18.51 -8.12
N SER A 294 -0.24 -18.66 -8.45
CA SER A 294 0.34 -19.94 -8.87
C SER A 294 0.29 -21.01 -7.78
N PHE A 295 0.19 -20.61 -6.51
CA PHE A 295 0.01 -21.50 -5.35
C PHE A 295 -1.46 -21.58 -4.89
N GLY A 296 -2.40 -20.98 -5.61
CA GLY A 296 -3.82 -20.94 -5.27
C GLY A 296 -4.15 -20.02 -4.09
N MET A 297 -3.23 -19.11 -3.74
CA MET A 297 -3.37 -18.20 -2.61
C MET A 297 -3.97 -16.85 -3.05
N ASN A 298 -4.73 -16.22 -2.16
CA ASN A 298 -5.09 -14.83 -2.32
C ASN A 298 -3.86 -13.93 -2.09
N CYS A 299 -3.84 -12.81 -2.83
CA CYS A 299 -2.99 -11.67 -2.59
C CYS A 299 -3.90 -10.47 -2.30
N GLU A 300 -4.19 -10.24 -1.04
CA GLU A 300 -5.01 -9.12 -0.61
C GLU A 300 -4.13 -7.88 -0.54
N ILE A 301 -4.42 -6.91 -1.41
CA ILE A 301 -3.57 -5.73 -1.53
C ILE A 301 -3.74 -4.83 -0.31
N HIS A 302 -2.60 -4.51 0.32
CA HIS A 302 -2.51 -3.58 1.43
C HIS A 302 -2.51 -2.13 0.94
N THR A 303 -3.00 -1.20 1.74
CA THR A 303 -2.83 0.24 1.53
C THR A 303 -2.00 0.83 2.68
N THR A 304 -1.27 1.91 2.42
CA THR A 304 -0.25 2.45 3.35
C THR A 304 -0.55 3.85 3.83
N THR A 305 -1.77 4.34 3.70
CA THR A 305 -2.05 5.76 4.03
C THR A 305 -1.29 6.76 3.14
N MET A 306 -0.77 6.29 2.01
CA MET A 306 0.01 7.09 1.07
C MET A 306 -0.85 7.72 -0.03
N ASN A 307 -2.15 7.78 0.19
CA ASN A 307 -3.13 8.52 -0.61
C ASN A 307 -3.09 8.13 -2.10
N TYR A 308 -2.29 8.82 -2.90
CA TYR A 308 -2.15 8.56 -4.33
C TYR A 308 -1.75 7.11 -4.63
N MET A 309 -0.85 6.53 -3.83
CA MET A 309 -0.41 5.14 -3.98
C MET A 309 -1.52 4.15 -3.63
N ASP A 310 -2.44 4.51 -2.74
CA ASP A 310 -3.60 3.66 -2.43
C ASP A 310 -4.56 3.56 -3.62
N ILE A 311 -4.68 4.63 -4.42
CA ILE A 311 -5.41 4.55 -5.69
C ILE A 311 -4.67 3.65 -6.71
N VAL A 312 -3.34 3.68 -6.73
CA VAL A 312 -2.55 2.74 -7.55
C VAL A 312 -2.78 1.30 -7.08
N ASN A 313 -2.84 1.05 -5.77
CA ASN A 313 -3.20 -0.23 -5.19
C ASN A 313 -4.60 -0.69 -5.61
N LEU A 314 -5.58 0.22 -5.72
CA LEU A 314 -6.91 -0.10 -6.24
C LEU A 314 -6.85 -0.56 -7.70
N HIS A 315 -6.04 0.11 -8.54
CA HIS A 315 -5.83 -0.32 -9.92
C HIS A 315 -5.22 -1.72 -10.00
N VAL A 316 -4.22 -2.03 -9.17
CA VAL A 316 -3.62 -3.38 -9.08
C VAL A 316 -4.66 -4.40 -8.62
N SER A 317 -5.43 -4.10 -7.56
CA SER A 317 -6.49 -4.97 -7.04
C SER A 317 -7.56 -5.28 -8.09
N CYS A 318 -7.87 -4.30 -8.94
CA CYS A 318 -8.80 -4.48 -10.06
C CYS A 318 -8.20 -5.23 -11.26
N ALA A 319 -6.87 -5.28 -11.37
CA ALA A 319 -6.18 -5.98 -12.45
C ALA A 319 -5.97 -7.47 -12.17
N ILE A 320 -5.88 -7.89 -10.92
CA ILE A 320 -5.59 -9.27 -10.49
C ILE A 320 -6.86 -10.03 -10.09
N ARG A 321 -6.85 -11.36 -10.25
CA ARG A 321 -7.99 -12.22 -9.91
C ARG A 321 -8.08 -12.52 -8.41
N ASN A 322 -6.94 -12.71 -7.77
CA ASN A 322 -6.78 -13.25 -6.42
C ASN A 322 -6.75 -12.18 -5.31
N CYS A 323 -7.41 -11.04 -5.51
CA CYS A 323 -7.72 -10.04 -4.50
C CYS A 323 -9.24 -9.91 -4.39
N LYS A 324 -9.79 -9.89 -3.18
CA LYS A 324 -11.24 -9.85 -2.93
C LYS A 324 -11.70 -8.52 -2.39
N TRP A 325 -10.82 -7.77 -1.72
CA TRP A 325 -11.13 -6.57 -0.99
C TRP A 325 -10.23 -5.42 -1.38
N PHE A 326 -10.74 -4.21 -1.18
CA PHE A 326 -9.90 -3.02 -1.12
C PHE A 326 -9.84 -2.52 0.33
N GLU A 327 -8.65 -2.30 0.83
CA GLU A 327 -8.43 -1.71 2.15
C GLU A 327 -8.72 -0.22 2.10
N TYR A 328 -9.70 0.22 2.87
CA TYR A 328 -10.18 1.60 2.90
C TYR A 328 -9.90 2.18 4.27
N PHE A 329 -8.81 2.95 4.37
CA PHE A 329 -8.45 3.61 5.63
C PHE A 329 -9.48 4.64 6.06
N VAL A 330 -9.76 4.68 7.36
CA VAL A 330 -10.76 5.54 7.96
C VAL A 330 -10.18 6.29 9.18
N PRO A 331 -10.62 7.53 9.46
CA PRO A 331 -11.58 8.30 8.68
C PRO A 331 -10.97 8.83 7.35
N GLU A 332 -11.73 8.76 6.27
CA GLU A 332 -11.25 9.02 4.90
C GLU A 332 -10.69 10.41 4.66
N GLU A 333 -11.19 11.43 5.38
CA GLU A 333 -10.67 12.79 5.29
C GLU A 333 -9.21 12.92 5.73
N ASP A 334 -8.72 11.97 6.52
CA ASP A 334 -7.33 11.93 6.94
C ASP A 334 -6.38 11.42 5.85
N PHE A 335 -6.91 10.76 4.83
CA PHE A 335 -6.16 10.10 3.77
C PHE A 335 -6.28 10.75 2.39
N GLN A 336 -6.88 11.93 2.28
CA GLN A 336 -7.02 12.67 1.02
C GLN A 336 -5.76 13.46 0.61
N PHE A 337 -4.90 13.81 1.55
CA PHE A 337 -3.70 14.62 1.27
C PHE A 337 -2.65 13.85 0.45
N PRO A 338 -2.05 14.40 -0.60
CA PRO A 338 -2.29 15.73 -1.19
C PRO A 338 -3.16 15.70 -2.48
N MET A 339 -4.23 14.92 -2.49
CA MET A 339 -5.11 14.80 -3.66
C MET A 339 -6.26 15.80 -3.64
N LYS A 340 -6.84 16.06 -4.82
CA LYS A 340 -8.11 16.79 -4.95
C LYS A 340 -9.28 15.84 -4.69
N GLY A 341 -9.54 15.55 -3.43
CA GLY A 341 -10.61 14.66 -3.02
C GLY A 341 -10.20 13.19 -2.92
N TRP A 342 -11.15 12.35 -2.52
CA TRP A 342 -10.99 10.91 -2.34
C TRP A 342 -12.04 10.16 -3.16
N LEU A 343 -11.79 8.90 -3.50
CA LEU A 343 -12.76 8.09 -4.20
C LEU A 343 -13.91 7.72 -3.26
N PRO A 344 -15.17 8.03 -3.62
CA PRO A 344 -16.30 7.66 -2.78
C PRO A 344 -16.55 6.16 -2.84
N ILE A 345 -17.06 5.61 -1.75
CA ILE A 345 -17.71 4.30 -1.71
C ILE A 345 -19.21 4.49 -1.96
N ASP A 346 -19.87 3.50 -2.54
CA ASP A 346 -21.33 3.52 -2.69
C ASP A 346 -22.05 3.04 -1.43
N GLU A 347 -23.37 3.06 -1.44
CA GLU A 347 -24.24 2.65 -0.33
C GLU A 347 -24.12 1.16 0.06
N ASN A 348 -23.45 0.35 -0.77
CA ASN A 348 -23.20 -1.07 -0.54
C ASN A 348 -21.76 -1.36 -0.08
N GLY A 349 -20.95 -0.31 0.15
CA GLY A 349 -19.55 -0.43 0.52
C GLY A 349 -18.65 -0.87 -0.66
N ILE A 350 -18.98 -0.45 -1.88
CA ILE A 350 -18.22 -0.77 -3.09
C ILE A 350 -17.45 0.46 -3.55
N ILE A 351 -16.18 0.27 -3.90
CA ILE A 351 -15.34 1.28 -4.54
C ILE A 351 -15.15 0.96 -6.03
N THR A 352 -15.20 2.01 -6.86
CA THR A 352 -14.98 1.91 -8.31
C THR A 352 -13.63 2.53 -8.67
N VAL A 353 -12.84 1.81 -9.48
CA VAL A 353 -11.53 2.29 -9.95
C VAL A 353 -11.68 3.47 -10.92
N PRO A 354 -10.79 4.47 -10.91
CA PRO A 354 -10.80 5.59 -11.85
C PRO A 354 -10.75 5.14 -13.31
N LYS A 355 -11.46 5.85 -14.18
CA LYS A 355 -11.60 5.52 -15.62
C LYS A 355 -10.76 6.39 -16.55
N GLN A 356 -10.12 7.43 -16.02
CA GLN A 356 -9.24 8.30 -16.79
C GLN A 356 -7.92 7.58 -17.13
N PRO A 357 -7.22 7.96 -18.22
CA PRO A 357 -5.93 7.38 -18.56
C PRO A 357 -4.89 7.56 -17.43
N GLY A 358 -4.07 6.53 -17.21
CA GLY A 358 -3.13 6.48 -16.10
C GLY A 358 -3.81 6.13 -14.78
N VAL A 359 -3.33 6.69 -13.67
CA VAL A 359 -3.94 6.52 -12.33
C VAL A 359 -5.27 7.25 -12.22
N GLY A 360 -5.48 8.29 -13.03
CA GLY A 360 -6.79 8.91 -13.21
C GLY A 360 -7.30 9.76 -12.05
N VAL A 361 -6.42 10.21 -11.17
CA VAL A 361 -6.72 11.17 -10.09
C VAL A 361 -5.76 12.36 -10.15
N GLU A 362 -6.18 13.49 -9.60
CA GLU A 362 -5.41 14.72 -9.60
C GLU A 362 -4.82 15.02 -8.22
N LEU A 363 -3.57 15.50 -8.21
CA LEU A 363 -2.97 16.09 -7.03
C LEU A 363 -3.40 17.55 -6.86
N ASP A 364 -3.49 17.97 -5.61
CA ASP A 364 -3.70 19.38 -5.27
C ASP A 364 -2.35 20.12 -5.23
N TRP A 365 -1.97 20.71 -6.36
CA TRP A 365 -0.68 21.41 -6.50
C TRP A 365 -0.58 22.63 -5.60
N ASP A 366 -1.68 23.32 -5.31
CA ASP A 366 -1.69 24.45 -4.38
C ASP A 366 -1.33 23.97 -2.95
N VAL A 367 -1.88 22.84 -2.53
CA VAL A 367 -1.54 22.21 -1.24
C VAL A 367 -0.09 21.74 -1.23
N ILE A 368 0.38 21.14 -2.32
CA ILE A 368 1.78 20.68 -2.44
C ILE A 368 2.74 21.83 -2.33
N GLU A 369 2.55 22.89 -3.11
CA GLU A 369 3.43 24.06 -3.12
C GLU A 369 3.43 24.82 -1.79
N ASN A 370 2.27 25.00 -1.18
CA ASN A 370 2.12 25.69 0.11
C ASN A 370 2.75 24.94 1.29
N ASN A 371 2.91 23.62 1.20
CA ASN A 371 3.50 22.77 2.24
C ASN A 371 4.87 22.19 1.83
N CYS A 372 5.45 22.67 0.74
CA CYS A 372 6.73 22.20 0.24
C CYS A 372 7.88 22.63 1.15
N VAL A 373 8.64 21.65 1.64
CA VAL A 373 9.86 21.87 2.45
C VAL A 373 11.09 21.90 1.54
N SER A 374 11.11 21.12 0.48
CA SER A 374 12.19 21.03 -0.50
C SER A 374 11.63 20.69 -1.88
N TYR A 375 12.21 21.31 -2.89
CA TYR A 375 11.98 20.99 -4.29
C TYR A 375 13.32 20.67 -4.95
N LYS A 376 13.40 19.55 -5.67
CA LYS A 376 14.57 19.21 -6.48
C LYS A 376 14.16 18.85 -7.90
N LYS A 377 15.06 19.10 -8.83
CA LYS A 377 14.88 18.80 -10.25
C LYS A 377 16.18 18.25 -10.84
N LEU A 378 16.05 17.20 -11.66
CA LEU A 378 17.07 16.69 -12.54
C LEU A 378 16.53 16.71 -13.98
N GLU A 379 17.27 17.27 -14.91
CA GLU A 379 16.84 17.43 -16.29
C GLU A 379 17.98 17.04 -17.24
N ASP A 380 17.67 16.34 -18.31
CA ASP A 380 18.62 15.99 -19.36
C ASP A 380 19.00 17.28 -20.12
N GLN A 381 20.30 17.58 -20.12
CA GLN A 381 20.88 18.76 -20.79
C GLN A 381 21.18 18.53 -22.27
N LEU A 382 21.01 17.27 -22.74
CA LEU A 382 21.38 16.86 -24.09
C LEU A 382 20.20 16.84 -25.08
N ALA A 383 19.02 17.33 -24.67
CA ALA A 383 17.80 17.37 -25.51
C ALA A 383 17.51 18.76 -26.10
#